data_96067d9b5bdd7cce7ec877c21232a3a8
#
_entry.id   96067d9b5bdd7cce7ec877c21232a3a8
#
_cell.length_a   1.000
_cell.length_b   1.000
_cell.length_c   1.000
_cell.angle_alpha   90.00
_cell.angle_beta   90.00
_cell.angle_gamma   90.00
#
_symmetry.space_group_name_H-M   'P 1'
#
loop_
_entity.id
_entity.type
_entity.pdbx_description
1 polymer ?
#
loop_
_entity_poly.entity_id
_entity_poly.type
_entity_poly.pdbx_seq_one_letter_code
_entity_poly.pdbx_strand_id
1 'polypeptide(L)'
;MVIIGITGSIGMGKTTIAKILNFCKIPIFDSDEEVKKILDNNLSIIKKIKNNWPECIYLQNNKEIIDKKKIGKIIFNNTKEKEKIEKIIHPIINKKRNIFLQEKKKEKFRLVGLDIPLLYETKTNKICNYILLASASESTQKDRVLKRDGMTIDKFNKINKNQLSDCFKRKQKPIIITTEFGKIITFISVIYYLILINFKLGINK
;
A
#
# COMPACT_ATOMS: atom_id res chain seq x y z
N MET A 1 -18.46 -2.83 -10.88
CA MET A 1 -17.26 -2.06 -10.48
C MET A 1 -16.07 -3.01 -10.47
N VAL A 2 -14.99 -2.63 -11.14
CA VAL A 2 -13.74 -3.40 -11.20
C VAL A 2 -12.75 -2.83 -10.19
N ILE A 3 -12.08 -3.71 -9.46
CA ILE A 3 -11.10 -3.38 -8.44
C ILE A 3 -9.71 -3.67 -8.98
N ILE A 4 -8.85 -2.65 -9.02
CA ILE A 4 -7.45 -2.74 -9.47
C ILE A 4 -6.56 -2.66 -8.23
N GLY A 5 -5.86 -3.75 -7.89
CA GLY A 5 -4.84 -3.74 -6.87
C GLY A 5 -3.54 -3.13 -7.40
N ILE A 6 -2.91 -2.25 -6.64
CA ILE A 6 -1.60 -1.68 -6.96
C ILE A 6 -0.63 -2.14 -5.91
N THR A 7 0.44 -2.82 -6.31
CA THR A 7 1.45 -3.34 -5.40
C THR A 7 2.85 -3.25 -5.99
N GLY A 8 3.83 -3.52 -5.19
CA GLY A 8 5.25 -3.51 -5.56
C GLY A 8 6.13 -3.38 -4.34
N SER A 9 7.30 -3.97 -4.37
CA SER A 9 8.28 -3.88 -3.29
C SER A 9 8.78 -2.44 -3.12
N ILE A 10 9.39 -2.16 -1.98
CA ILE A 10 9.97 -0.84 -1.71
C ILE A 10 10.84 -0.37 -2.88
N GLY A 11 10.73 0.89 -3.30
CA GLY A 11 11.54 1.46 -4.39
C GLY A 11 11.09 1.11 -5.82
N MET A 12 10.14 0.18 -6.01
CA MET A 12 9.69 -0.28 -7.32
C MET A 12 8.75 0.70 -8.06
N GLY A 13 8.40 1.85 -7.49
CA GLY A 13 7.63 2.89 -8.19
C GLY A 13 6.10 2.78 -8.08
N LYS A 14 5.56 2.02 -7.12
CA LYS A 14 4.12 1.90 -6.84
C LYS A 14 3.39 3.24 -6.79
N THR A 15 3.96 4.23 -6.09
CA THR A 15 3.39 5.58 -5.97
C THR A 15 3.21 6.29 -7.32
N THR A 16 4.07 6.01 -8.30
CA THR A 16 3.92 6.58 -9.66
C THR A 16 2.67 6.02 -10.34
N ILE A 17 2.43 4.72 -10.22
CA ILE A 17 1.23 4.07 -10.77
C ILE A 17 -0.02 4.64 -10.08
N ALA A 18 -0.03 4.73 -8.74
CA ALA A 18 -1.15 5.30 -7.99
C ALA A 18 -1.46 6.75 -8.42
N LYS A 19 -0.43 7.60 -8.59
CA LYS A 19 -0.61 8.96 -9.09
C LYS A 19 -1.21 9.01 -10.50
N ILE A 20 -0.83 8.09 -11.39
CA ILE A 20 -1.37 8.01 -12.75
C ILE A 20 -2.86 7.61 -12.71
N LEU A 21 -3.24 6.62 -11.91
CA LEU A 21 -4.64 6.25 -11.76
C LEU A 21 -5.48 7.42 -11.20
N ASN A 22 -4.94 8.12 -10.22
CA ASN A 22 -5.59 9.31 -9.65
C ASN A 22 -5.75 10.44 -10.68
N PHE A 23 -4.73 10.67 -11.52
CA PHE A 23 -4.82 11.60 -12.65
C PHE A 23 -5.94 11.21 -13.62
N CYS A 24 -6.16 9.91 -13.85
CA CYS A 24 -7.27 9.38 -14.63
C CYS A 24 -8.62 9.42 -13.87
N LYS A 25 -8.71 10.13 -12.75
CA LYS A 25 -9.91 10.24 -11.89
C LYS A 25 -10.45 8.89 -11.39
N ILE A 26 -9.58 7.89 -11.27
CA ILE A 26 -9.91 6.61 -10.63
C ILE A 26 -9.73 6.77 -9.13
N PRO A 27 -10.78 6.62 -8.30
CA PRO A 27 -10.67 6.72 -6.85
C PRO A 27 -9.72 5.63 -6.31
N ILE A 28 -8.85 6.02 -5.37
CA ILE A 28 -7.84 5.11 -4.80
C ILE A 28 -8.00 5.07 -3.29
N PHE A 29 -8.02 3.87 -2.75
CA PHE A 29 -7.83 3.60 -1.33
C PHE A 29 -6.34 3.37 -1.09
N ASP A 30 -5.68 4.30 -0.42
CA ASP A 30 -4.28 4.17 0.01
C ASP A 30 -4.25 3.62 1.44
N SER A 31 -3.81 2.36 1.58
CA SER A 31 -3.79 1.70 2.89
C SER A 31 -2.77 2.31 3.85
N ASP A 32 -1.63 2.80 3.36
CA ASP A 32 -0.59 3.40 4.20
C ASP A 32 -1.06 4.75 4.77
N GLU A 33 -1.75 5.54 3.93
CA GLU A 33 -2.34 6.82 4.36
C GLU A 33 -3.48 6.59 5.35
N GLU A 34 -4.31 5.58 5.15
CA GLU A 34 -5.37 5.24 6.10
C GLU A 34 -4.82 4.72 7.43
N VAL A 35 -3.72 3.95 7.44
CA VAL A 35 -3.01 3.58 8.68
C VAL A 35 -2.53 4.83 9.42
N LYS A 36 -1.94 5.80 8.74
CA LYS A 36 -1.51 7.06 9.36
C LYS A 36 -2.69 7.78 10.02
N LYS A 37 -3.81 7.95 9.29
CA LYS A 37 -5.02 8.58 9.82
C LYS A 37 -5.59 7.86 11.05
N ILE A 38 -5.55 6.53 11.06
CA ILE A 38 -5.99 5.73 12.20
C ILE A 38 -5.10 5.96 13.41
N LEU A 39 -3.79 5.94 13.23
CA LEU A 39 -2.84 6.20 14.31
C LEU A 39 -2.93 7.63 14.85
N ASP A 40 -3.32 8.61 14.03
CA ASP A 40 -3.45 10.00 14.45
C ASP A 40 -4.77 10.29 15.17
N ASN A 41 -5.88 9.67 14.76
CA ASN A 41 -7.20 10.17 15.12
C ASN A 41 -8.11 9.12 15.78
N ASN A 42 -7.72 7.85 15.82
CA ASN A 42 -8.62 6.81 16.35
C ASN A 42 -8.36 6.55 17.84
N LEU A 43 -9.22 7.13 18.70
CA LEU A 43 -9.10 7.02 20.16
C LEU A 43 -9.05 5.57 20.66
N SER A 44 -9.81 4.65 20.04
CA SER A 44 -9.77 3.23 20.41
C SER A 44 -8.41 2.59 20.11
N ILE A 45 -7.75 3.00 19.02
CA ILE A 45 -6.41 2.54 18.68
C ILE A 45 -5.37 3.15 19.61
N ILE A 46 -5.45 4.45 19.87
CA ILE A 46 -4.56 5.13 20.81
C ILE A 46 -4.61 4.42 22.17
N LYS A 47 -5.80 4.12 22.68
CA LYS A 47 -5.99 3.38 23.93
C LYS A 47 -5.37 1.96 23.88
N LYS A 48 -5.58 1.21 22.79
CA LYS A 48 -4.98 -0.13 22.61
C LYS A 48 -3.46 -0.07 22.55
N ILE A 49 -2.89 0.94 21.86
CA ILE A 49 -1.45 1.13 21.79
C ILE A 49 -0.90 1.53 23.13
N LYS A 50 -1.56 2.43 23.87
CA LYS A 50 -1.18 2.81 25.23
C LYS A 50 -1.11 1.61 26.17
N ASN A 51 -2.07 0.70 26.10
CA ASN A 51 -2.10 -0.49 26.94
C ASN A 51 -0.98 -1.50 26.64
N ASN A 52 -0.50 -1.57 25.39
CA ASN A 52 0.54 -2.51 24.98
C ASN A 52 1.94 -1.89 24.93
N TRP A 53 2.03 -0.59 24.65
CA TRP A 53 3.28 0.17 24.48
C TRP A 53 3.11 1.58 25.04
N PRO A 54 2.97 1.75 26.38
CA PRO A 54 2.74 3.06 27.00
C PRO A 54 3.84 4.06 26.69
N GLU A 55 5.08 3.61 26.49
CA GLU A 55 6.23 4.42 26.12
C GLU A 55 6.12 5.05 24.73
N CYS A 56 5.20 4.57 23.90
CA CYS A 56 4.90 5.13 22.58
C CYS A 56 3.84 6.22 22.60
N ILE A 57 3.32 6.59 23.79
CA ILE A 57 2.33 7.66 23.93
C ILE A 57 2.98 8.87 24.59
N TYR A 58 2.68 10.05 24.07
CA TYR A 58 3.02 11.32 24.71
C TYR A 58 1.82 12.28 24.68
N LEU A 59 1.84 13.27 25.57
CA LEU A 59 0.81 14.29 25.62
C LEU A 59 1.23 15.53 24.81
N GLN A 60 0.34 16.00 23.95
CA GLN A 60 0.48 17.26 23.24
C GLN A 60 -0.87 17.99 23.28
N ASN A 61 -0.90 19.21 23.81
CA ASN A 61 -2.13 19.98 23.99
C ASN A 61 -3.25 19.20 24.69
N ASN A 62 -2.93 18.51 25.79
CA ASN A 62 -3.81 17.63 26.56
C ASN A 62 -4.42 16.46 25.77
N LYS A 63 -3.87 16.11 24.60
CA LYS A 63 -4.27 14.95 23.82
C LYS A 63 -3.18 13.90 23.80
N GLU A 64 -3.58 12.64 23.94
CA GLU A 64 -2.68 11.49 23.79
C GLU A 64 -2.36 11.27 22.30
N ILE A 65 -1.09 11.26 21.97
CA ILE A 65 -0.59 11.09 20.61
C ILE A 65 0.38 9.91 20.56
N ILE A 66 0.30 9.13 19.46
CA ILE A 66 1.21 8.02 19.22
C ILE A 66 2.52 8.52 18.63
N ASP A 67 3.64 8.22 19.26
CA ASP A 67 4.97 8.37 18.66
C ASP A 67 5.20 7.30 17.61
N LYS A 68 4.88 7.64 16.35
CA LYS A 68 5.04 6.74 15.20
C LYS A 68 6.48 6.29 14.99
N LYS A 69 7.47 7.09 15.41
CA LYS A 69 8.89 6.72 15.30
C LYS A 69 9.25 5.65 16.30
N LYS A 70 8.77 5.76 17.56
CA LYS A 70 8.99 4.73 18.57
C LYS A 70 8.29 3.43 18.22
N ILE A 71 7.00 3.48 17.84
CA ILE A 71 6.25 2.29 17.41
C ILE A 71 6.94 1.64 16.19
N GLY A 72 7.36 2.45 15.22
CA GLY A 72 8.12 1.98 14.05
C GLY A 72 9.40 1.24 14.43
N LYS A 73 10.17 1.72 15.42
CA LYS A 73 11.38 1.05 15.90
C LYS A 73 11.06 -0.30 16.56
N ILE A 74 9.98 -0.38 17.35
CA ILE A 74 9.56 -1.61 18.02
C ILE A 74 9.19 -2.68 16.98
N ILE A 75 8.31 -2.36 16.04
CA ILE A 75 7.84 -3.32 15.01
C ILE A 75 8.95 -3.70 14.03
N PHE A 76 9.91 -2.81 13.79
CA PHE A 76 11.02 -3.08 12.88
C PHE A 76 12.02 -4.11 13.44
N ASN A 77 12.15 -4.17 14.76
CA ASN A 77 13.12 -5.03 15.44
C ASN A 77 12.52 -6.29 16.06
N ASN A 78 11.18 -6.38 16.15
CA ASN A 78 10.51 -7.49 16.83
C ASN A 78 9.28 -7.97 16.04
N THR A 79 9.38 -9.16 15.45
CA THR A 79 8.32 -9.76 14.65
C THR A 79 7.04 -10.02 15.45
N LYS A 80 7.16 -10.41 16.73
CA LYS A 80 5.99 -10.64 17.59
C LYS A 80 5.23 -9.35 17.87
N GLU A 81 5.95 -8.25 18.11
CA GLU A 81 5.33 -6.94 18.33
C GLU A 81 4.71 -6.40 17.03
N LYS A 82 5.34 -6.66 15.88
CA LYS A 82 4.76 -6.38 14.56
C LYS A 82 3.43 -7.11 14.38
N GLU A 83 3.37 -8.40 14.64
CA GLU A 83 2.14 -9.20 14.56
C GLU A 83 1.04 -8.70 15.48
N LYS A 84 1.38 -8.27 16.72
CA LYS A 84 0.41 -7.69 17.64
C LYS A 84 -0.22 -6.41 17.11
N ILE A 85 0.59 -5.49 16.59
CA ILE A 85 0.07 -4.22 16.07
C ILE A 85 -0.75 -4.45 14.78
N GLU A 86 -0.31 -5.38 13.92
CA GLU A 86 -1.06 -5.77 12.73
C GLU A 86 -2.44 -6.34 13.09
N LYS A 87 -2.55 -7.19 14.11
CA LYS A 87 -3.84 -7.70 14.62
C LYS A 87 -4.77 -6.59 15.12
N ILE A 88 -4.22 -5.50 15.63
CA ILE A 88 -5.00 -4.34 16.08
C ILE A 88 -5.47 -3.49 14.89
N ILE A 89 -4.62 -3.26 13.90
CA ILE A 89 -4.85 -2.32 12.80
C ILE A 89 -5.61 -2.95 11.63
N HIS A 90 -5.29 -4.20 11.24
CA HIS A 90 -5.85 -4.83 10.03
C HIS A 90 -7.39 -4.89 10.02
N PRO A 91 -8.11 -5.22 11.13
CA PRO A 91 -9.56 -5.24 11.10
C PRO A 91 -10.17 -3.88 10.76
N ILE A 92 -9.55 -2.80 11.24
CA ILE A 92 -10.02 -1.43 11.02
C ILE A 92 -9.76 -0.99 9.58
N ILE A 93 -8.55 -1.28 9.06
CA ILE A 93 -8.21 -1.01 7.66
C ILE A 93 -9.15 -1.78 6.73
N ASN A 94 -9.41 -3.06 7.02
CA ASN A 94 -10.33 -3.87 6.23
C ASN A 94 -11.75 -3.29 6.23
N LYS A 95 -12.24 -2.83 7.39
CA LYS A 95 -13.54 -2.17 7.50
C LYS A 95 -13.58 -0.88 6.68
N LYS A 96 -12.57 -0.02 6.78
CA LYS A 96 -12.48 1.23 6.01
C LYS A 96 -12.41 0.97 4.51
N ARG A 97 -11.61 -0.02 4.07
CA ARG A 97 -11.57 -0.42 2.67
C ARG A 97 -12.94 -0.88 2.16
N ASN A 98 -13.65 -1.68 2.94
CA ASN A 98 -14.96 -2.18 2.53
C ASN A 98 -15.99 -1.03 2.44
N ILE A 99 -15.95 -0.07 3.37
CA ILE A 99 -16.77 1.15 3.31
C ILE A 99 -16.46 1.93 2.03
N PHE A 100 -15.17 2.20 1.76
CA PHE A 100 -14.74 2.86 0.53
C PHE A 100 -15.28 2.15 -0.73
N LEU A 101 -15.15 0.83 -0.81
CA LEU A 101 -15.64 0.06 -1.96
C LEU A 101 -17.17 0.17 -2.12
N GLN A 102 -17.92 0.14 -1.02
CA GLN A 102 -19.38 0.30 -1.02
C GLN A 102 -19.80 1.70 -1.47
N GLU A 103 -19.14 2.75 -0.96
CA GLU A 103 -19.38 4.14 -1.35
C GLU A 103 -19.13 4.33 -2.85
N LYS A 104 -17.97 3.90 -3.35
CA LYS A 104 -17.63 4.03 -4.77
C LYS A 104 -18.54 3.20 -5.69
N LYS A 105 -19.07 2.10 -5.20
CA LYS A 105 -20.09 1.32 -5.91
C LYS A 105 -21.43 2.08 -5.99
N LYS A 106 -21.87 2.73 -4.89
CA LYS A 106 -23.07 3.59 -4.87
C LYS A 106 -22.92 4.80 -5.78
N GLU A 107 -21.73 5.40 -5.83
CA GLU A 107 -21.38 6.50 -6.72
C GLU A 107 -21.22 6.05 -8.19
N LYS A 108 -21.45 4.77 -8.50
CA LYS A 108 -21.42 4.16 -9.83
C LYS A 108 -20.03 4.25 -10.53
N PHE A 109 -18.96 4.33 -9.77
CA PHE A 109 -17.63 4.23 -10.36
C PHE A 109 -17.43 2.87 -11.06
N ARG A 110 -16.88 2.90 -12.28
CA ARG A 110 -16.57 1.67 -13.05
C ARG A 110 -15.30 1.00 -12.58
N LEU A 111 -14.30 1.80 -12.20
CA LEU A 111 -12.97 1.39 -11.77
C LEU A 111 -12.63 2.02 -10.42
N VAL A 112 -11.97 1.26 -9.54
CA VAL A 112 -11.38 1.76 -8.30
C VAL A 112 -10.01 1.13 -8.09
N GLY A 113 -9.08 1.85 -7.45
CA GLY A 113 -7.76 1.39 -7.09
C GLY A 113 -7.64 1.04 -5.61
N LEU A 114 -6.88 0.00 -5.30
CA LEU A 114 -6.43 -0.32 -3.94
C LEU A 114 -4.91 -0.27 -3.92
N ASP A 115 -4.34 0.78 -3.35
CA ASP A 115 -2.90 0.95 -3.19
C ASP A 115 -2.43 0.29 -1.89
N ILE A 116 -1.89 -0.93 -2.01
CA ILE A 116 -1.53 -1.78 -0.88
C ILE A 116 -0.14 -2.41 -1.12
N PRO A 117 0.90 -1.96 -0.39
CA PRO A 117 2.26 -2.52 -0.54
C PRO A 117 2.32 -4.03 -0.30
N LEU A 118 1.64 -4.49 0.74
CA LEU A 118 1.59 -5.89 1.17
C LEU A 118 0.33 -6.60 0.67
N LEU A 119 -0.02 -6.42 -0.61
CA LEU A 119 -1.26 -6.91 -1.21
C LEU A 119 -1.41 -8.44 -1.14
N TYR A 120 -0.34 -9.15 -1.44
CA TYR A 120 -0.32 -10.61 -1.43
C TYR A 120 -0.17 -11.17 -0.02
N GLU A 121 0.66 -10.54 0.81
CA GLU A 121 0.91 -10.89 2.20
C GLU A 121 -0.39 -10.82 3.03
N THR A 122 -1.21 -9.82 2.77
CA THR A 122 -2.53 -9.65 3.43
C THR A 122 -3.66 -10.39 2.73
N LYS A 123 -3.36 -11.15 1.67
CA LYS A 123 -4.35 -11.87 0.84
C LYS A 123 -5.42 -10.96 0.22
N THR A 124 -5.17 -9.66 0.15
CA THR A 124 -6.10 -8.67 -0.44
C THR A 124 -6.18 -8.81 -1.97
N ASN A 125 -5.20 -9.46 -2.58
CA ASN A 125 -5.23 -9.82 -4.01
C ASN A 125 -6.50 -10.58 -4.41
N LYS A 126 -7.12 -11.33 -3.48
CA LYS A 126 -8.33 -12.14 -3.75
C LYS A 126 -9.57 -11.31 -4.10
N ILE A 127 -9.63 -10.05 -3.70
CA ILE A 127 -10.76 -9.16 -4.02
C ILE A 127 -10.48 -8.28 -5.24
N CYS A 128 -9.27 -8.33 -5.80
CA CYS A 128 -8.89 -7.55 -6.97
C CYS A 128 -9.21 -8.31 -8.26
N ASN A 129 -9.82 -7.63 -9.23
CA ASN A 129 -10.06 -8.18 -10.56
C ASN A 129 -8.77 -8.14 -11.41
N TYR A 130 -7.96 -7.10 -11.22
CA TYR A 130 -6.65 -6.95 -11.84
C TYR A 130 -5.64 -6.46 -10.82
N ILE A 131 -4.38 -6.79 -11.03
CA ILE A 131 -3.28 -6.33 -10.17
C ILE A 131 -2.22 -5.70 -11.05
N LEU A 132 -1.88 -4.44 -10.77
CA LEU A 132 -0.73 -3.75 -11.35
C LEU A 132 0.46 -3.92 -10.42
N LEU A 133 1.47 -4.65 -10.86
CA LEU A 133 2.72 -4.84 -10.13
C LEU A 133 3.76 -3.84 -10.63
N ALA A 134 4.11 -2.87 -9.80
CA ALA A 134 5.24 -1.99 -10.07
C ALA A 134 6.54 -2.79 -9.98
N SER A 135 7.37 -2.72 -11.00
CA SER A 135 8.63 -3.44 -11.07
C SER A 135 9.74 -2.62 -11.71
N ALA A 136 10.96 -2.80 -11.22
CA ALA A 136 12.20 -2.25 -11.76
C ALA A 136 13.34 -3.24 -11.49
N SER A 137 14.53 -3.01 -12.05
CA SER A 137 15.73 -3.79 -11.72
C SER A 137 16.13 -3.60 -10.25
N GLU A 138 16.85 -4.57 -9.70
CA GLU A 138 17.35 -4.49 -8.32
C GLU A 138 18.29 -3.30 -8.11
N SER A 139 19.11 -2.96 -9.12
CA SER A 139 19.98 -1.78 -9.09
C SER A 139 19.16 -0.51 -8.97
N THR A 140 18.18 -0.32 -9.84
CA THR A 140 17.26 0.84 -9.80
C THR A 140 16.47 0.90 -8.49
N GLN A 141 16.00 -0.25 -7.98
CA GLN A 141 15.34 -0.34 -6.69
C GLN A 141 16.24 0.17 -5.56
N LYS A 142 17.44 -0.38 -5.47
CA LYS A 142 18.43 -0.03 -4.44
C LYS A 142 18.79 1.45 -4.49
N ASP A 143 19.10 1.96 -5.67
CA ASP A 143 19.44 3.37 -5.87
C ASP A 143 18.32 4.32 -5.42
N ARG A 144 17.09 4.00 -5.78
CA ARG A 144 15.91 4.80 -5.37
C ARG A 144 15.68 4.78 -3.86
N VAL A 145 15.92 3.65 -3.22
CA VAL A 145 15.69 3.49 -1.78
C VAL A 145 16.79 4.16 -0.99
N LEU A 146 18.06 4.01 -1.37
CA LEU A 146 19.19 4.61 -0.67
C LEU A 146 19.23 6.14 -0.78
N LYS A 147 18.59 6.73 -1.80
CA LYS A 147 18.40 8.20 -1.91
C LYS A 147 17.36 8.76 -0.95
N ARG A 148 16.63 7.93 -0.19
CA ARG A 148 15.65 8.42 0.79
C ARG A 148 16.32 8.75 2.12
N ASP A 149 15.90 9.84 2.75
CA ASP A 149 16.43 10.26 4.05
C ASP A 149 16.36 9.14 5.10
N GLY A 150 17.46 8.93 5.80
CA GLY A 150 17.57 7.95 6.88
C GLY A 150 17.50 6.48 6.44
N MET A 151 17.60 6.19 5.12
CA MET A 151 17.67 4.83 4.60
C MET A 151 19.13 4.36 4.54
N THR A 152 19.38 3.14 5.02
CA THR A 152 20.67 2.45 4.95
C THR A 152 20.50 1.12 4.23
N ILE A 153 21.63 0.52 3.81
CA ILE A 153 21.63 -0.81 3.17
C ILE A 153 21.00 -1.85 4.10
N ASP A 154 21.32 -1.81 5.41
CA ASP A 154 20.77 -2.77 6.38
C ASP A 154 19.25 -2.62 6.54
N LYS A 155 18.75 -1.39 6.58
CA LYS A 155 17.30 -1.13 6.60
C LYS A 155 16.63 -1.62 5.33
N PHE A 156 17.23 -1.35 4.17
CA PHE A 156 16.73 -1.83 2.89
C PHE A 156 16.63 -3.35 2.86
N ASN A 157 17.69 -4.05 3.25
CA ASN A 157 17.73 -5.52 3.29
C ASN A 157 16.67 -6.10 4.24
N LYS A 158 16.50 -5.51 5.44
CA LYS A 158 15.46 -5.91 6.40
C LYS A 158 14.06 -5.72 5.84
N ILE A 159 13.79 -4.59 5.17
CA ILE A 159 12.48 -4.33 4.56
C ILE A 159 12.21 -5.33 3.43
N ASN A 160 13.18 -5.57 2.55
CA ASN A 160 13.05 -6.54 1.47
C ASN A 160 12.80 -7.97 2.00
N LYS A 161 13.48 -8.36 3.07
CA LYS A 161 13.28 -9.68 3.70
C LYS A 161 11.86 -9.85 4.27
N ASN A 162 11.21 -8.76 4.67
CA ASN A 162 9.85 -8.76 5.21
C ASN A 162 8.75 -8.68 4.13
N GLN A 163 9.12 -8.55 2.86
CA GLN A 163 8.20 -8.54 1.72
C GLN A 163 8.37 -9.81 0.91
N LEU A 164 7.28 -10.29 0.30
CA LEU A 164 7.38 -11.36 -0.69
C LEU A 164 8.26 -10.88 -1.86
N SER A 165 9.09 -11.79 -2.37
CA SER A 165 10.02 -11.47 -3.47
C SER A 165 9.26 -11.06 -4.74
N ASP A 166 9.90 -10.23 -5.58
CA ASP A 166 9.34 -9.84 -6.88
C ASP A 166 9.08 -11.07 -7.76
N CYS A 167 9.96 -12.07 -7.69
CA CYS A 167 9.78 -13.35 -8.37
C CYS A 167 8.48 -14.06 -7.95
N PHE A 168 8.19 -14.12 -6.66
CA PHE A 168 6.93 -14.71 -6.16
C PHE A 168 5.71 -13.92 -6.68
N LYS A 169 5.76 -12.59 -6.59
CA LYS A 169 4.68 -11.71 -7.05
C LYS A 169 4.41 -11.87 -8.55
N ARG A 170 5.46 -11.98 -9.37
CA ARG A 170 5.36 -12.22 -10.82
C ARG A 170 4.71 -13.58 -11.14
N LYS A 171 4.99 -14.63 -10.37
CA LYS A 171 4.35 -15.95 -10.54
C LYS A 171 2.84 -15.93 -10.34
N GLN A 172 2.30 -14.90 -9.65
CA GLN A 172 0.86 -14.69 -9.50
C GLN A 172 0.19 -14.09 -10.76
N LYS A 173 0.94 -13.93 -11.85
CA LYS A 173 0.48 -13.42 -13.16
C LYS A 173 -0.19 -12.03 -13.08
N PRO A 174 0.36 -11.05 -12.34
CA PRO A 174 -0.14 -9.69 -12.39
C PRO A 174 0.19 -9.02 -13.74
N ILE A 175 -0.43 -7.88 -13.98
CA ILE A 175 0.01 -6.96 -15.03
C ILE A 175 1.27 -6.25 -14.53
N ILE A 176 2.40 -6.51 -15.16
CA ILE A 176 3.69 -5.93 -14.77
C ILE A 176 3.83 -4.56 -15.42
N ILE A 177 4.02 -3.53 -14.59
CA ILE A 177 4.31 -2.17 -15.02
C ILE A 177 5.78 -1.87 -14.73
N THR A 178 6.59 -1.82 -15.76
CA THR A 178 8.01 -1.44 -15.64
C THR A 178 8.11 0.06 -15.39
N THR A 179 8.75 0.42 -14.25
CA THR A 179 8.91 1.82 -13.85
C THR A 179 10.35 2.33 -14.04
N GLU A 180 11.21 1.51 -14.62
CA GLU A 180 12.64 1.76 -14.77
C GLU A 180 12.94 2.90 -15.74
N PHE A 181 12.20 2.94 -16.85
CA PHE A 181 12.45 3.86 -17.97
C PHE A 181 11.80 5.25 -17.80
N GLY A 182 11.51 5.64 -16.57
CA GLY A 182 10.99 6.96 -16.26
C GLY A 182 9.46 7.06 -16.22
N LYS A 183 8.98 8.25 -15.84
CA LYS A 183 7.55 8.49 -15.58
C LYS A 183 6.69 8.44 -16.85
N ILE A 184 7.22 8.87 -18.00
CA ILE A 184 6.48 8.93 -19.27
C ILE A 184 6.15 7.51 -19.76
N ILE A 185 7.16 6.62 -19.79
CA ILE A 185 6.96 5.23 -20.24
C ILE A 185 6.04 4.50 -19.27
N THR A 186 6.19 4.73 -17.97
CA THR A 186 5.26 4.20 -16.94
C THR A 186 3.84 4.69 -17.21
N PHE A 187 3.65 5.97 -17.52
CA PHE A 187 2.34 6.56 -17.83
C PHE A 187 1.71 5.87 -19.05
N ILE A 188 2.42 5.77 -20.16
CA ILE A 188 1.95 5.11 -21.38
C ILE A 188 1.53 3.67 -21.08
N SER A 189 2.36 2.93 -20.34
CA SER A 189 2.07 1.53 -19.97
C SER A 189 0.79 1.42 -19.14
N VAL A 190 0.62 2.28 -18.12
CA VAL A 190 -0.58 2.26 -17.27
C VAL A 190 -1.82 2.61 -18.11
N ILE A 191 -1.78 3.66 -18.94
CA ILE A 191 -2.90 4.04 -19.80
C ILE A 191 -3.28 2.92 -20.75
N TYR A 192 -2.30 2.28 -21.39
CA TYR A 192 -2.54 1.14 -22.27
C TYR A 192 -3.34 0.02 -21.58
N TYR A 193 -2.91 -0.39 -20.38
CA TYR A 193 -3.63 -1.42 -19.63
C TYR A 193 -5.00 -0.97 -19.11
N LEU A 194 -5.16 0.30 -18.75
CA LEU A 194 -6.48 0.84 -18.40
C LEU A 194 -7.46 0.80 -19.56
N ILE A 195 -7.00 1.10 -20.78
CA ILE A 195 -7.81 1.00 -22.00
C ILE A 195 -8.22 -0.46 -22.23
N LEU A 196 -7.29 -1.41 -22.13
CA LEU A 196 -7.59 -2.85 -22.27
C LEU A 196 -8.60 -3.34 -21.24
N ILE A 197 -8.46 -2.92 -19.97
CA ILE A 197 -9.40 -3.27 -18.90
C ILE A 197 -10.79 -2.69 -19.20
N ASN A 198 -10.87 -1.43 -19.62
CA ASN A 198 -12.14 -0.80 -19.98
C ASN A 198 -12.80 -1.46 -21.20
N PHE A 199 -12.02 -1.82 -22.20
CA PHE A 199 -12.51 -2.51 -23.41
C PHE A 199 -13.14 -3.87 -23.05
N LYS A 200 -12.45 -4.69 -22.21
CA LYS A 200 -13.00 -5.96 -21.70
C LYS A 200 -14.31 -5.77 -20.93
N LEU A 201 -14.46 -4.65 -20.21
CA LEU A 201 -15.71 -4.31 -19.52
C LEU A 201 -16.85 -3.93 -20.48
N GLY A 202 -16.53 -3.44 -21.66
CA GLY A 202 -17.51 -3.10 -22.72
C GLY A 202 -18.05 -4.33 -23.46
N ILE A 203 -17.24 -5.36 -23.61
CA ILE A 203 -17.62 -6.61 -24.31
C ILE A 203 -18.54 -7.51 -23.47
N ASN A 204 -18.45 -7.41 -22.13
CA ASN A 204 -19.23 -8.22 -21.19
C ASN A 204 -20.54 -7.54 -20.76
N LYS A 205 -21.05 -6.59 -21.52
CA LYS A 205 -22.38 -5.99 -21.41
C LYS A 205 -23.27 -6.46 -22.55
#